data_57b3d8fd7c6b6a63b2419f8d709dead3
#
_entry.id   57b3d8fd7c6b6a63b2419f8d709dead3
#
_cell.length_a   1.000
_cell.length_b   1.000
_cell.length_c   1.000
_cell.angle_alpha   90.00
_cell.angle_beta   90.00
_cell.angle_gamma   90.00
#
_symmetry.space_group_name_H-M   'P 1'
#
loop_
_entity.id
_entity.type
_entity.pdbx_description
1 polymer ?
#
loop_
_entity_poly.entity_id
_entity_poly.type
_entity_poly.pdbx_seq_one_letter_code
_entity_poly.pdbx_strand_id
1 'polypeptide(L)'
;MVAMKRHFVRQNRDIIETTQASTRLSPSPDGNLLSCEQGQVSHLVEDDFVARRAFLRKAAEDGHAPAMYQFALVCADASQRGYWLRKAAQAGYVPAMYAFGFECENPNHRRRWLRKAAEEGHIGAMCTLISEAEDAIDRRRWLQLAAEAGHVPSVYEWGLACADPYERERWLNTAARQGCEPAAVELCDAW
;
A
#
# COMPACT_ATOMS: atom_id res chain seq x y z
N MET A 1 14.75 5.90 -7.16
CA MET A 1 14.96 4.91 -6.08
C MET A 1 14.86 5.48 -4.68
N VAL A 2 15.57 6.57 -4.33
CA VAL A 2 15.55 7.18 -2.99
C VAL A 2 14.17 7.77 -2.62
N ALA A 3 13.42 8.32 -3.57
CA ALA A 3 12.13 8.96 -3.34
C ALA A 3 11.00 7.98 -2.96
N MET A 4 10.96 6.78 -3.57
CA MET A 4 9.96 5.76 -3.26
C MET A 4 10.19 5.09 -1.90
N LYS A 5 11.46 4.86 -1.50
CA LYS A 5 11.77 4.41 -0.12
C LYS A 5 11.31 5.43 0.92
N ARG A 6 11.39 6.73 0.61
CA ARG A 6 10.89 7.81 1.49
C ARG A 6 9.35 7.84 1.56
N HIS A 7 8.66 7.48 0.49
CA HIS A 7 7.18 7.46 0.47
C HIS A 7 6.61 6.32 1.32
N PHE A 8 7.19 5.12 1.22
CA PHE A 8 6.79 3.96 2.03
C PHE A 8 7.05 4.17 3.53
N VAL A 9 8.19 4.80 3.89
CA VAL A 9 8.50 5.18 5.29
C VAL A 9 7.55 6.27 5.79
N ARG A 10 7.11 7.19 4.92
CA ARG A 10 6.16 8.26 5.26
C ARG A 10 4.76 7.71 5.52
N GLN A 11 4.25 6.81 4.68
CA GLN A 11 2.95 6.16 4.90
C GLN A 11 2.88 5.40 6.22
N ASN A 12 3.95 4.72 6.63
CA ASN A 12 4.02 4.05 7.93
C ASN A 12 4.10 5.04 9.10
N ARG A 13 4.70 6.21 8.91
CA ARG A 13 4.72 7.27 9.93
C ARG A 13 3.34 7.89 10.12
N ASP A 14 2.59 8.11 9.05
CA ASP A 14 1.24 8.68 9.07
C ASP A 14 0.24 7.72 9.76
N ILE A 15 0.41 6.40 9.64
CA ILE A 15 -0.38 5.39 10.37
C ILE A 15 -0.07 5.45 11.87
N ILE A 16 1.17 5.67 12.26
CA ILE A 16 1.58 5.80 13.67
C ILE A 16 1.05 7.12 14.25
N GLU A 17 1.10 8.22 13.50
CA GLU A 17 0.62 9.54 13.94
C GLU A 17 -0.92 9.60 14.02
N THR A 18 -1.67 8.95 13.12
CA THR A 18 -3.13 8.84 13.20
C THR A 18 -3.60 8.01 14.39
N THR A 19 -2.84 7.02 14.81
CA THR A 19 -3.14 6.23 16.02
C THR A 19 -2.90 7.06 17.29
N GLN A 20 -1.94 7.98 17.29
CA GLN A 20 -1.66 8.91 18.39
C GLN A 20 -2.68 10.07 18.49
N ALA A 21 -3.32 10.45 17.39
CA ALA A 21 -4.32 11.51 17.38
C ALA A 21 -5.68 11.10 17.98
N SER A 22 -5.99 9.81 18.06
CA SER A 22 -7.25 9.29 18.61
C SER A 22 -7.29 9.24 20.15
N THR A 23 -6.21 9.53 20.85
CA THR A 23 -6.13 9.51 22.32
C THR A 23 -6.16 10.93 22.94
N ARG A 24 -6.70 11.93 22.24
CA ARG A 24 -6.96 13.23 22.89
C ARG A 24 -8.21 13.16 23.75
N LEU A 25 -8.02 12.77 25.00
CA LEU A 25 -8.96 13.02 26.07
C LEU A 25 -9.10 14.53 26.28
N SER A 26 -10.34 15.03 26.29
CA SER A 26 -10.71 16.41 26.58
C SER A 26 -10.21 16.82 27.98
N PRO A 27 -9.71 18.06 28.15
CA PRO A 27 -9.26 18.50 29.47
C PRO A 27 -10.44 18.67 30.43
N SER A 28 -10.32 18.08 31.63
CA SER A 28 -11.19 18.36 32.76
C SER A 28 -10.98 19.81 33.30
N PRO A 29 -12.00 20.46 33.81
CA PRO A 29 -11.95 21.90 34.15
C PRO A 29 -11.20 22.25 35.46
N ASP A 30 -10.59 21.30 36.14
CA ASP A 30 -9.89 21.53 37.40
C ASP A 30 -8.39 21.52 37.21
N GLY A 31 -7.83 22.71 37.07
CA GLY A 31 -6.40 22.98 36.88
C GLY A 31 -5.55 22.59 38.10
N ASN A 32 -5.16 21.34 38.20
CA ASN A 32 -4.06 20.91 39.06
C ASN A 32 -3.01 20.15 38.24
N LEU A 33 -1.92 20.83 37.97
CA LEU A 33 -0.75 20.30 37.26
C LEU A 33 0.00 19.31 38.17
N LEU A 34 -0.28 18.03 38.01
CA LEU A 34 0.56 16.95 38.55
C LEU A 34 1.56 16.51 37.47
N SER A 35 2.77 16.98 37.63
CA SER A 35 3.96 16.73 36.81
C SER A 35 4.57 15.31 36.98
N CYS A 36 3.74 14.25 37.07
CA CYS A 36 4.21 12.88 37.33
C CYS A 36 3.77 11.81 36.31
N GLU A 37 3.04 12.14 35.24
CA GLU A 37 2.44 11.09 34.40
C GLU A 37 3.10 10.82 33.04
N GLN A 38 4.06 11.64 32.62
CA GLN A 38 4.72 11.43 31.31
C GLN A 38 5.60 10.15 31.25
N GLY A 39 6.10 9.68 32.38
CA GLY A 39 6.89 8.43 32.47
C GLY A 39 6.08 7.15 32.45
N GLN A 40 4.83 7.19 32.95
CA GLN A 40 3.99 5.99 33.05
C GLN A 40 3.25 5.67 31.73
N VAL A 41 2.88 6.67 30.96
CA VAL A 41 2.19 6.47 29.68
C VAL A 41 3.14 5.89 28.63
N SER A 42 4.40 6.33 28.61
CA SER A 42 5.41 5.76 27.71
C SER A 42 5.69 4.28 28.00
N HIS A 43 5.73 3.89 29.25
CA HIS A 43 5.99 2.49 29.65
C HIS A 43 4.82 1.57 29.26
N LEU A 44 3.57 2.01 29.42
CA LEU A 44 2.39 1.23 29.04
C LEU A 44 2.31 1.00 27.51
N VAL A 45 2.72 2.00 26.73
CA VAL A 45 2.76 1.89 25.25
C VAL A 45 3.89 0.98 24.79
N GLU A 46 5.03 1.00 25.45
CA GLU A 46 6.18 0.11 25.17
C GLU A 46 5.86 -1.35 25.49
N ASP A 47 5.21 -1.61 26.63
CA ASP A 47 4.80 -2.96 27.04
C ASP A 47 3.77 -3.56 26.06
N ASP A 48 2.81 -2.77 25.61
CA ASP A 48 1.81 -3.20 24.59
C ASP A 48 2.49 -3.49 23.23
N PHE A 49 3.47 -2.69 22.83
CA PHE A 49 4.23 -2.92 21.62
C PHE A 49 5.06 -4.21 21.69
N VAL A 50 5.71 -4.47 22.81
CA VAL A 50 6.50 -5.70 23.05
C VAL A 50 5.59 -6.92 23.05
N ALA A 51 4.45 -6.86 23.75
CA ALA A 51 3.47 -7.94 23.79
C ALA A 51 2.88 -8.24 22.38
N ARG A 52 2.51 -7.19 21.66
CA ARG A 52 2.01 -7.30 20.27
C ARG A 52 3.07 -7.92 19.34
N ARG A 53 4.31 -7.50 19.45
CA ARG A 53 5.42 -8.04 18.65
C ARG A 53 5.64 -9.52 18.96
N ALA A 54 5.59 -9.93 20.24
CA ALA A 54 5.72 -11.32 20.64
C ALA A 54 4.57 -12.19 20.11
N PHE A 55 3.33 -11.68 20.16
CA PHE A 55 2.17 -12.34 19.61
C PHE A 55 2.28 -12.52 18.07
N LEU A 56 2.64 -11.45 17.35
CA LEU A 56 2.83 -11.50 15.90
C LEU A 56 3.93 -12.50 15.52
N ARG A 57 5.02 -12.54 16.29
CA ARG A 57 6.10 -13.50 16.08
C ARG A 57 5.61 -14.93 16.20
N LYS A 58 4.89 -15.26 17.28
CA LYS A 58 4.35 -16.59 17.48
C LYS A 58 3.41 -17.00 16.35
N ALA A 59 2.45 -16.14 15.99
CA ALA A 59 1.54 -16.40 14.87
C ALA A 59 2.27 -16.56 13.54
N ALA A 60 3.37 -15.82 13.31
CA ALA A 60 4.21 -15.97 12.13
C ALA A 60 4.97 -17.30 12.12
N GLU A 61 5.48 -17.75 13.27
CA GLU A 61 6.12 -19.06 13.44
C GLU A 61 5.13 -20.22 13.21
N ASP A 62 3.87 -20.03 13.60
CA ASP A 62 2.75 -20.97 13.36
C ASP A 62 2.30 -21.02 11.89
N GLY A 63 2.88 -20.19 11.01
CA GLY A 63 2.60 -20.24 9.59
C GLY A 63 1.52 -19.27 9.09
N HIS A 64 1.00 -18.36 9.91
CA HIS A 64 -0.05 -17.42 9.52
C HIS A 64 0.54 -16.29 8.64
N ALA A 65 0.27 -16.33 7.33
CA ALA A 65 0.88 -15.43 6.35
C ALA A 65 0.63 -13.93 6.61
N PRO A 66 -0.58 -13.46 6.96
CA PRO A 66 -0.79 -12.07 7.38
C PRO A 66 0.05 -11.67 8.60
N ALA A 67 0.22 -12.57 9.59
CA ALA A 67 1.04 -12.30 10.78
C ALA A 67 2.53 -12.22 10.44
N MET A 68 3.02 -13.06 9.52
CA MET A 68 4.39 -12.95 8.99
C MET A 68 4.65 -11.59 8.37
N TYR A 69 3.71 -11.07 7.58
CA TYR A 69 3.79 -9.74 6.98
C TYR A 69 3.81 -8.64 8.04
N GLN A 70 2.86 -8.69 8.98
CA GLN A 70 2.78 -7.70 10.07
C GLN A 70 4.03 -7.74 10.95
N PHE A 71 4.56 -8.94 11.25
CA PHE A 71 5.79 -9.09 12.00
C PHE A 71 6.99 -8.53 11.23
N ALA A 72 7.06 -8.75 9.93
CA ALA A 72 8.11 -8.17 9.09
C ALA A 72 8.11 -6.63 9.13
N LEU A 73 6.94 -5.98 9.17
CA LEU A 73 6.84 -4.53 9.25
C LEU A 73 7.37 -3.94 10.56
N VAL A 74 7.30 -4.71 11.67
CA VAL A 74 7.81 -4.27 12.96
C VAL A 74 9.26 -4.72 13.23
N CYS A 75 9.88 -5.49 12.31
CA CYS A 75 11.28 -5.86 12.39
C CYS A 75 12.19 -4.68 12.06
N ALA A 76 13.08 -4.33 12.98
CA ALA A 76 14.10 -3.30 12.76
C ALA A 76 15.23 -3.80 11.83
N ASP A 77 15.55 -5.09 11.89
CA ASP A 77 16.60 -5.72 11.08
C ASP A 77 16.07 -6.03 9.67
N ALA A 78 16.75 -5.47 8.66
CA ALA A 78 16.41 -5.64 7.25
C ALA A 78 16.47 -7.11 6.80
N SER A 79 17.42 -7.90 7.34
CA SER A 79 17.57 -9.32 6.98
C SER A 79 16.40 -10.15 7.51
N GLN A 80 15.96 -9.91 8.75
CA GLN A 80 14.78 -10.54 9.31
C GLN A 80 13.50 -10.11 8.60
N ARG A 81 13.37 -8.81 8.28
CA ARG A 81 12.24 -8.29 7.53
C ARG A 81 12.13 -8.99 6.17
N GLY A 82 13.21 -9.04 5.40
CA GLY A 82 13.24 -9.72 4.10
C GLY A 82 12.91 -11.21 4.18
N TYR A 83 13.38 -11.90 5.22
CA TYR A 83 13.07 -13.31 5.48
C TYR A 83 11.57 -13.54 5.68
N TRP A 84 10.92 -12.75 6.55
CA TRP A 84 9.49 -12.90 6.84
C TRP A 84 8.59 -12.45 5.69
N LEU A 85 8.97 -11.36 4.99
CA LEU A 85 8.29 -10.95 3.76
C LEU A 85 8.33 -12.04 2.69
N ARG A 86 9.49 -12.66 2.50
CA ARG A 86 9.65 -13.79 1.56
C ARG A 86 8.76 -14.97 1.94
N LYS A 87 8.74 -15.35 3.22
CA LYS A 87 7.86 -16.43 3.70
C LYS A 87 6.38 -16.12 3.48
N ALA A 88 5.92 -14.93 3.84
CA ALA A 88 4.55 -14.49 3.64
C ALA A 88 4.19 -14.45 2.14
N ALA A 89 5.09 -13.98 1.27
CA ALA A 89 4.91 -13.96 -0.17
C ALA A 89 4.82 -15.37 -0.77
N GLN A 90 5.65 -16.31 -0.29
CA GLN A 90 5.59 -17.72 -0.69
C GLN A 90 4.31 -18.42 -0.24
N ALA A 91 3.75 -18.00 0.91
CA ALA A 91 2.47 -18.47 1.40
C ALA A 91 1.25 -17.85 0.68
N GLY A 92 1.48 -17.04 -0.37
CA GLY A 92 0.41 -16.47 -1.18
C GLY A 92 -0.15 -15.13 -0.68
N TYR A 93 0.43 -14.51 0.35
CA TYR A 93 -0.08 -13.24 0.85
C TYR A 93 0.30 -12.08 -0.07
N VAL A 94 -0.68 -11.54 -0.76
CA VAL A 94 -0.49 -10.56 -1.86
C VAL A 94 0.24 -9.28 -1.42
N PRO A 95 -0.11 -8.64 -0.27
CA PRO A 95 0.64 -7.47 0.18
C PRO A 95 2.13 -7.77 0.46
N ALA A 96 2.44 -9.00 0.92
CA ALA A 96 3.83 -9.41 1.14
C ALA A 96 4.58 -9.65 -0.18
N MET A 97 3.93 -10.15 -1.22
CA MET A 97 4.53 -10.28 -2.55
C MET A 97 4.96 -8.92 -3.09
N TYR A 98 4.09 -7.92 -2.95
CA TYR A 98 4.38 -6.54 -3.35
C TYR A 98 5.55 -5.96 -2.54
N ALA A 99 5.50 -6.04 -1.21
CA ALA A 99 6.54 -5.52 -0.33
C ALA A 99 7.89 -6.23 -0.57
N PHE A 100 7.88 -7.57 -0.71
CA PHE A 100 9.08 -8.35 -0.97
C PHE A 100 9.69 -8.01 -2.33
N GLY A 101 8.86 -7.69 -3.33
CA GLY A 101 9.32 -7.20 -4.63
C GLY A 101 10.28 -6.01 -4.47
N PHE A 102 9.99 -5.06 -3.58
CA PHE A 102 10.85 -3.89 -3.33
C PHE A 102 12.12 -4.20 -2.52
N GLU A 103 12.12 -5.25 -1.73
CA GLU A 103 13.33 -5.71 -1.01
C GLU A 103 14.29 -6.47 -1.94
N CYS A 104 13.83 -6.92 -3.10
CA CYS A 104 14.68 -7.60 -4.07
C CYS A 104 15.63 -6.62 -4.75
N GLU A 105 16.95 -6.84 -4.63
CA GLU A 105 17.97 -6.07 -5.33
C GLU A 105 17.99 -6.36 -6.83
N ASN A 106 17.73 -7.62 -7.21
CA ASN A 106 17.70 -8.04 -8.59
C ASN A 106 16.41 -7.59 -9.29
N PRO A 107 16.48 -6.75 -10.34
CA PRO A 107 15.31 -6.21 -11.03
C PRO A 107 14.41 -7.28 -11.66
N ASN A 108 14.98 -8.40 -12.11
CA ASN A 108 14.19 -9.50 -12.69
C ASN A 108 13.39 -10.24 -11.61
N HIS A 109 13.96 -10.45 -10.43
CA HIS A 109 13.23 -11.05 -9.31
C HIS A 109 12.14 -10.11 -8.80
N ARG A 110 12.42 -8.80 -8.71
CA ARG A 110 11.45 -7.76 -8.37
C ARG A 110 10.27 -7.77 -9.33
N ARG A 111 10.52 -7.69 -10.65
CA ARG A 111 9.47 -7.72 -11.68
C ARG A 111 8.62 -8.98 -11.60
N ARG A 112 9.25 -10.14 -11.33
CA ARG A 112 8.52 -11.40 -11.16
C ARG A 112 7.56 -11.40 -9.98
N TRP A 113 7.96 -10.85 -8.82
CA TRP A 113 7.10 -10.77 -7.65
C TRP A 113 6.00 -9.72 -7.82
N LEU A 114 6.32 -8.58 -8.44
CA LEU A 114 5.31 -7.56 -8.78
C LEU A 114 4.27 -8.10 -9.75
N ARG A 115 4.68 -8.87 -10.77
CA ARG A 115 3.72 -9.52 -11.69
C ARG A 115 2.80 -10.49 -10.95
N LYS A 116 3.32 -11.32 -10.08
CA LYS A 116 2.50 -12.22 -9.25
C LYS A 116 1.49 -11.43 -8.41
N ALA A 117 1.94 -10.38 -7.71
CA ALA A 117 1.04 -9.56 -6.91
C ALA A 117 -0.03 -8.86 -7.77
N ALA A 118 0.32 -8.40 -8.96
CA ALA A 118 -0.61 -7.77 -9.90
C ALA A 118 -1.64 -8.77 -10.47
N GLU A 119 -1.22 -9.99 -10.80
CA GLU A 119 -2.11 -11.08 -11.24
C GLU A 119 -3.12 -11.47 -10.16
N GLU A 120 -2.74 -11.36 -8.89
CA GLU A 120 -3.62 -11.53 -7.72
C GLU A 120 -4.44 -10.26 -7.36
N GLY A 121 -4.46 -9.25 -8.25
CA GLY A 121 -5.29 -8.07 -8.10
C GLY A 121 -4.69 -6.92 -7.27
N HIS A 122 -3.40 -6.93 -6.95
CA HIS A 122 -2.79 -5.83 -6.19
C HIS A 122 -2.59 -4.58 -7.05
N ILE A 123 -3.43 -3.58 -6.86
CA ILE A 123 -3.43 -2.33 -7.65
C ILE A 123 -2.07 -1.63 -7.63
N GLY A 124 -1.43 -1.51 -6.46
CA GLY A 124 -0.10 -0.88 -6.35
C GLY A 124 0.99 -1.59 -7.16
N ALA A 125 0.89 -2.93 -7.31
CA ALA A 125 1.81 -3.69 -8.16
C ALA A 125 1.54 -3.42 -9.65
N MET A 126 0.28 -3.34 -10.07
CA MET A 126 -0.11 -2.96 -11.43
C MET A 126 0.42 -1.57 -11.78
N CYS A 127 0.21 -0.56 -10.91
CA CYS A 127 0.71 0.80 -11.12
C CYS A 127 2.24 0.84 -11.23
N THR A 128 2.95 0.06 -10.42
CA THR A 128 4.42 -0.03 -10.50
C THR A 128 4.84 -0.65 -11.83
N LEU A 129 4.18 -1.71 -12.29
CA LEU A 129 4.47 -2.34 -13.57
C LEU A 129 4.15 -1.43 -14.76
N ILE A 130 3.10 -0.60 -14.68
CA ILE A 130 2.78 0.42 -15.68
C ILE A 130 3.91 1.44 -15.79
N SER A 131 4.44 1.91 -14.65
CA SER A 131 5.50 2.92 -14.63
C SER A 131 6.88 2.36 -15.02
N GLU A 132 7.14 1.07 -14.79
CA GLU A 132 8.40 0.39 -15.12
C GLU A 132 8.34 -0.32 -16.50
N ALA A 133 7.20 -0.32 -17.19
CA ALA A 133 7.04 -0.98 -18.47
C ALA A 133 7.84 -0.27 -19.57
N GLU A 134 8.76 -1.00 -20.17
CA GLU A 134 9.54 -0.57 -21.34
C GLU A 134 8.76 -0.82 -22.65
N ASP A 135 7.89 -1.84 -22.64
CA ASP A 135 7.08 -2.22 -23.79
C ASP A 135 5.66 -1.64 -23.67
N ALA A 136 5.18 -1.03 -24.74
CA ALA A 136 3.85 -0.45 -24.82
C ALA A 136 2.73 -1.51 -24.68
N ILE A 137 2.98 -2.76 -25.09
CA ILE A 137 2.02 -3.86 -25.01
C ILE A 137 1.84 -4.27 -23.55
N ASP A 138 2.95 -4.49 -22.82
CA ASP A 138 2.92 -4.81 -21.40
C ASP A 138 2.25 -3.68 -20.59
N ARG A 139 2.62 -2.42 -20.89
CA ARG A 139 2.01 -1.24 -20.25
C ARG A 139 0.49 -1.20 -20.45
N ARG A 140 0.04 -1.40 -21.69
CA ARG A 140 -1.39 -1.38 -22.03
C ARG A 140 -2.16 -2.49 -21.31
N ARG A 141 -1.57 -3.69 -21.22
CA ARG A 141 -2.16 -4.82 -20.48
C ARG A 141 -2.36 -4.50 -19.00
N TRP A 142 -1.32 -3.99 -18.33
CA TRP A 142 -1.42 -3.65 -16.90
C TRP A 142 -2.34 -2.46 -16.64
N LEU A 143 -2.37 -1.50 -17.56
CA LEU A 143 -3.29 -0.37 -17.49
C LEU A 143 -4.76 -0.83 -17.57
N GLN A 144 -5.06 -1.75 -18.48
CA GLN A 144 -6.38 -2.35 -18.60
C GLN A 144 -6.80 -3.07 -17.32
N LEU A 145 -5.93 -3.94 -16.79
CA LEU A 145 -6.21 -4.69 -15.56
C LEU A 145 -6.40 -3.75 -14.35
N ALA A 146 -5.62 -2.69 -14.25
CA ALA A 146 -5.77 -1.70 -13.19
C ALA A 146 -7.09 -0.90 -13.32
N ALA A 147 -7.50 -0.61 -14.55
CA ALA A 147 -8.79 0.04 -14.83
C ALA A 147 -9.97 -0.88 -14.48
N GLU A 148 -9.91 -2.17 -14.86
CA GLU A 148 -10.91 -3.18 -14.50
C GLU A 148 -11.00 -3.41 -13.00
N ALA A 149 -9.86 -3.29 -12.27
CA ALA A 149 -9.81 -3.33 -10.81
C ALA A 149 -10.34 -2.04 -10.14
N GLY A 150 -10.78 -1.03 -10.91
CA GLY A 150 -11.40 0.19 -10.41
C GLY A 150 -10.42 1.26 -9.93
N HIS A 151 -9.14 1.19 -10.31
CA HIS A 151 -8.17 2.24 -10.00
C HIS A 151 -8.47 3.49 -10.84
N VAL A 152 -9.01 4.53 -10.22
CA VAL A 152 -9.56 5.73 -10.89
C VAL A 152 -8.60 6.37 -11.90
N PRO A 153 -7.30 6.63 -11.57
CA PRO A 153 -6.36 7.16 -12.56
C PRO A 153 -6.18 6.24 -13.77
N SER A 154 -6.14 4.92 -13.56
CA SER A 154 -6.01 3.96 -14.66
C SER A 154 -7.27 3.84 -15.50
N VAL A 155 -8.46 4.00 -14.89
CA VAL A 155 -9.74 4.08 -15.62
C VAL A 155 -9.73 5.25 -16.60
N TYR A 156 -9.26 6.41 -16.15
CA TYR A 156 -9.13 7.61 -16.97
C TYR A 156 -8.11 7.42 -18.11
N GLU A 157 -6.88 7.01 -17.78
CA GLU A 157 -5.83 6.77 -18.78
C GLU A 157 -6.23 5.70 -19.81
N TRP A 158 -6.90 4.63 -19.35
CA TRP A 158 -7.42 3.58 -20.22
C TRP A 158 -8.51 4.12 -21.16
N GLY A 159 -9.43 4.95 -20.65
CA GLY A 159 -10.43 5.63 -21.45
C GLY A 159 -9.81 6.46 -22.58
N LEU A 160 -8.77 7.24 -22.29
CA LEU A 160 -8.04 8.01 -23.30
C LEU A 160 -7.31 7.12 -24.32
N ALA A 161 -6.84 5.94 -23.91
CA ALA A 161 -6.13 5.00 -24.77
C ALA A 161 -7.07 4.15 -25.67
N CYS A 162 -8.37 4.15 -25.42
CA CYS A 162 -9.35 3.44 -26.22
C CYS A 162 -9.50 4.07 -27.62
N ALA A 163 -9.39 3.23 -28.64
CA ALA A 163 -9.58 3.67 -30.03
C ALA A 163 -11.07 3.83 -30.39
N ASP A 164 -11.93 2.99 -29.81
CA ASP A 164 -13.37 3.04 -30.03
C ASP A 164 -13.98 4.21 -29.23
N PRO A 165 -14.69 5.15 -29.87
CA PRO A 165 -15.31 6.30 -29.21
C PRO A 165 -16.33 5.90 -28.14
N TYR A 166 -17.09 4.83 -28.37
CA TYR A 166 -18.12 4.37 -27.43
C TYR A 166 -17.48 3.79 -26.13
N GLU A 167 -16.46 2.95 -26.28
CA GLU A 167 -15.71 2.43 -25.14
C GLU A 167 -14.98 3.57 -24.40
N ARG A 168 -14.41 4.53 -25.11
CA ARG A 168 -13.77 5.72 -24.50
C ARG A 168 -14.76 6.47 -23.62
N GLU A 169 -15.92 6.82 -24.16
CA GLU A 169 -16.95 7.55 -23.42
C GLU A 169 -17.41 6.78 -22.20
N ARG A 170 -17.61 5.47 -22.32
CA ARG A 170 -17.99 4.59 -21.20
C ARG A 170 -16.98 4.61 -20.07
N TRP A 171 -15.68 4.51 -20.37
CA TRP A 171 -14.61 4.54 -19.37
C TRP A 171 -14.45 5.93 -18.74
N LEU A 172 -14.52 7.00 -19.53
CA LEU A 172 -14.45 8.37 -19.02
C LEU A 172 -15.66 8.69 -18.11
N ASN A 173 -16.86 8.26 -18.49
CA ASN A 173 -18.04 8.37 -17.62
C ASN A 173 -17.86 7.60 -16.31
N THR A 174 -17.22 6.44 -16.34
CA THR A 174 -16.91 5.66 -15.12
C THR A 174 -15.93 6.41 -14.24
N ALA A 175 -14.86 6.96 -14.80
CA ALA A 175 -13.88 7.76 -14.06
C ALA A 175 -14.52 9.02 -13.46
N ALA A 176 -15.34 9.74 -14.22
CA ALA A 176 -16.03 10.94 -13.74
C ALA A 176 -16.98 10.64 -12.57
N ARG A 177 -17.74 9.54 -12.63
CA ARG A 177 -18.60 9.08 -11.51
C ARG A 177 -17.81 8.74 -10.27
N GLN A 178 -16.56 8.33 -10.39
CA GLN A 178 -15.64 8.05 -9.30
C GLN A 178 -14.89 9.29 -8.79
N GLY A 179 -15.25 10.48 -9.29
CA GLY A 179 -14.69 11.75 -8.85
C GLY A 179 -13.41 12.19 -9.59
N CYS A 180 -13.15 11.64 -10.77
CA CYS A 180 -12.03 12.09 -11.61
C CYS A 180 -12.41 13.37 -12.33
N GLU A 181 -11.98 14.54 -11.83
CA GLU A 181 -12.25 15.84 -12.45
C GLU A 181 -11.77 15.93 -13.92
N PRO A 182 -10.55 15.49 -14.29
CA PRO A 182 -10.12 15.51 -15.69
C PRO A 182 -11.04 14.75 -16.64
N ALA A 183 -11.61 13.62 -16.21
CA ALA A 183 -12.54 12.85 -17.03
C ALA A 183 -13.86 13.58 -17.27
N ALA A 184 -14.33 14.34 -16.29
CA ALA A 184 -15.53 15.16 -16.42
C ALA A 184 -15.34 16.32 -17.42
N VAL A 185 -14.14 16.94 -17.43
CA VAL A 185 -13.78 17.99 -18.39
C VAL A 185 -13.72 17.43 -19.81
N GLU A 186 -13.04 16.30 -20.03
CA GLU A 186 -12.95 15.66 -21.34
C GLU A 186 -14.34 15.31 -21.94
N LEU A 187 -15.28 14.92 -21.10
CA LEU A 187 -16.66 14.64 -21.51
C LEU A 187 -17.43 15.92 -21.90
N CYS A 188 -17.15 17.06 -21.24
CA CYS A 188 -17.78 18.34 -21.57
C CYS A 188 -17.22 18.92 -22.87
N ASP A 189 -15.93 18.75 -23.16
CA ASP A 189 -15.29 19.28 -24.36
C ASP A 189 -15.61 18.47 -25.63
N ALA A 190 -16.18 17.27 -25.47
CA ALA A 190 -16.58 16.40 -26.59
C ALA A 190 -17.97 16.74 -27.18
N TRP A 191 -18.68 17.74 -26.64
CA TRP A 191 -20.01 18.23 -27.08
C TRP A 191 -19.93 19.66 -27.59
#